data_33a2bfbf84f1651e2b11c135d1afff31
#
_entry.id   33a2bfbf84f1651e2b11c135d1afff31
#
_cell.length_a   1.000
_cell.length_b   1.000
_cell.length_c   1.000
_cell.angle_alpha   90.00
_cell.angle_beta   90.00
_cell.angle_gamma   90.00
#
_symmetry.space_group_name_H-M   'P 1'
#
loop_
_entity.id
_entity.type
_entity.pdbx_description
1 polymer ?
#
loop_
_entity_poly.entity_id
_entity_poly.type
_entity_poly.pdbx_seq_one_letter_code
_entity_poly.pdbx_strand_id
1 'polypeptide(L)'
;GQTAYHATKFAVRGFTESLALEMAQSNENLQIHCVHPGHVGTNIVSNSRLDDEGLENEEERRSSIFTRKQPDTVEEMAEQFKDGGMHPSKAAQIILKGVKKNKRRIFIGLDSKLLELSQRIFPNKYHRLWPFFMIPLMIFRDKKPLKSLD
;
A
#
# COMPACT_ATOMS: atom_id res chain seq x y z
N GLY A 1 -11.70 6.21 -9.86
CA GLY A 1 -12.34 5.05 -9.29
C GLY A 1 -11.94 4.60 -7.87
N GLN A 2 -10.99 5.27 -7.16
CA GLN A 2 -10.55 4.77 -5.83
C GLN A 2 -11.07 5.56 -4.63
N THR A 3 -12.02 6.46 -4.83
CA THR A 3 -12.52 7.34 -3.75
C THR A 3 -13.11 6.54 -2.59
N ALA A 4 -13.98 5.55 -2.86
CA ALA A 4 -14.58 4.71 -1.84
C ALA A 4 -13.51 3.88 -1.09
N TYR A 5 -12.54 3.33 -1.81
CA TYR A 5 -11.42 2.61 -1.22
C TYR A 5 -10.63 3.49 -0.25
N HIS A 6 -10.25 4.69 -0.66
CA HIS A 6 -9.53 5.62 0.21
C HIS A 6 -10.36 6.03 1.42
N ALA A 7 -11.66 6.33 1.22
CA ALA A 7 -12.56 6.67 2.32
C ALA A 7 -12.62 5.56 3.37
N THR A 8 -12.79 4.30 2.96
CA THR A 8 -12.82 3.15 3.89
C THR A 8 -11.49 2.95 4.61
N LYS A 9 -10.35 3.13 3.91
CA LYS A 9 -9.03 2.99 4.54
C LYS A 9 -8.73 4.11 5.55
N PHE A 10 -9.16 5.33 5.28
CA PHE A 10 -9.08 6.41 6.28
C PHE A 10 -10.00 6.17 7.46
N ALA A 11 -11.21 5.64 7.23
CA ALA A 11 -12.13 5.26 8.32
C ALA A 11 -11.50 4.20 9.24
N VAL A 12 -10.91 3.15 8.69
CA VAL A 12 -10.19 2.12 9.47
C VAL A 12 -9.06 2.75 10.30
N ARG A 13 -8.28 3.68 9.71
CA ARG A 13 -7.22 4.38 10.44
C ARG A 13 -7.79 5.19 11.60
N GLY A 14 -8.78 6.03 11.35
CA GLY A 14 -9.41 6.87 12.39
C GLY A 14 -10.01 6.03 13.51
N PHE A 15 -10.76 4.99 13.16
CA PHE A 15 -11.31 4.04 14.13
C PHE A 15 -10.23 3.39 15.00
N THR A 16 -9.16 2.89 14.38
CA THR A 16 -8.07 2.21 15.10
C THR A 16 -7.33 3.18 16.06
N GLU A 17 -7.13 4.42 15.62
CA GLU A 17 -6.47 5.44 16.46
C GLU A 17 -7.35 5.86 17.64
N SER A 18 -8.67 6.01 17.43
CA SER A 18 -9.64 6.31 18.49
C SER A 18 -9.72 5.17 19.51
N LEU A 19 -9.90 3.93 19.01
CA LEU A 19 -9.95 2.75 19.87
C LEU A 19 -8.69 2.59 20.73
N ALA A 20 -7.52 2.90 20.16
CA ALA A 20 -6.26 2.85 20.91
C ALA A 20 -6.20 3.89 22.06
N LEU A 21 -6.87 5.02 21.91
CA LEU A 21 -6.98 6.03 22.99
C LEU A 21 -7.97 5.57 24.07
N GLU A 22 -9.12 5.02 23.68
CA GLU A 22 -10.12 4.50 24.60
C GLU A 22 -9.54 3.36 25.46
N MET A 23 -8.86 2.40 24.84
CA MET A 23 -8.21 1.29 25.56
C MET A 23 -7.09 1.76 26.49
N ALA A 24 -6.36 2.81 26.12
CA ALA A 24 -5.33 3.37 27.00
C ALA A 24 -5.92 4.05 28.26
N GLN A 25 -7.18 4.50 28.20
CA GLN A 25 -7.89 5.11 29.33
C GLN A 25 -8.59 4.08 30.22
N SER A 26 -8.99 2.94 29.67
CA SER A 26 -9.71 1.89 30.40
C SER A 26 -8.85 1.01 31.30
N ASN A 27 -7.53 1.24 31.36
CA ASN A 27 -6.55 0.39 32.07
C ASN A 27 -6.53 -1.08 31.62
N GLU A 28 -7.07 -1.40 30.46
CA GLU A 28 -7.02 -2.73 29.89
C GLU A 28 -5.64 -2.99 29.26
N ASN A 29 -5.10 -4.20 29.50
CA ASN A 29 -3.84 -4.64 28.86
C ASN A 29 -4.02 -4.98 27.37
N LEU A 30 -4.82 -4.18 26.66
CA LEU A 30 -5.11 -4.36 25.25
C LEU A 30 -4.28 -3.38 24.43
N GLN A 31 -3.50 -3.92 23.50
CA GLN A 31 -2.68 -3.13 22.59
C GLN A 31 -3.31 -3.08 21.20
N ILE A 32 -3.50 -1.89 20.67
CA ILE A 32 -4.08 -1.66 19.37
C ILE A 32 -2.99 -1.21 18.40
N HIS A 33 -2.88 -1.89 17.27
CA HIS A 33 -1.88 -1.64 16.24
C HIS A 33 -2.53 -1.35 14.89
N CYS A 34 -2.22 -0.21 14.29
CA CYS A 34 -2.62 0.11 12.92
C CYS A 34 -1.50 -0.24 11.95
N VAL A 35 -1.77 -1.15 11.02
CA VAL A 35 -0.81 -1.55 9.99
C VAL A 35 -1.04 -0.73 8.72
N HIS A 36 0.03 -0.09 8.24
CA HIS A 36 0.04 0.69 7.00
C HIS A 36 0.92 -0.04 5.96
N PRO A 37 0.34 -0.92 5.15
CA PRO A 37 1.09 -1.61 4.12
C PRO A 37 1.43 -0.65 2.97
N GLY A 38 2.65 -0.74 2.48
CA GLY A 38 3.01 -0.31 1.14
C GLY A 38 2.67 -1.41 0.14
N HIS A 39 3.44 -1.50 -0.95
CA HIS A 39 3.22 -2.53 -1.95
C HIS A 39 3.69 -3.90 -1.45
N VAL A 40 2.76 -4.78 -1.13
CA VAL A 40 2.99 -6.18 -0.75
C VAL A 40 2.47 -7.07 -1.87
N GLY A 41 3.33 -7.96 -2.39
CA GLY A 41 3.02 -8.88 -3.50
C GLY A 41 2.10 -10.01 -3.05
N THR A 42 0.81 -9.76 -3.10
CA THR A 42 -0.24 -10.73 -2.75
C THR A 42 -1.12 -11.04 -3.95
N ASN A 43 -2.00 -12.02 -3.81
CA ASN A 43 -2.97 -12.39 -4.85
C ASN A 43 -4.22 -11.48 -4.82
N ILE A 44 -4.11 -10.24 -4.31
CA ILE A 44 -5.26 -9.35 -4.17
C ILE A 44 -5.89 -8.99 -5.52
N VAL A 45 -5.08 -8.83 -6.55
CA VAL A 45 -5.57 -8.49 -7.89
C VAL A 45 -6.32 -9.67 -8.50
N SER A 46 -5.76 -10.89 -8.45
CA SER A 46 -6.42 -12.09 -8.97
C SER A 46 -7.68 -12.50 -8.19
N ASN A 47 -7.77 -12.09 -6.91
CA ASN A 47 -8.93 -12.35 -6.05
C ASN A 47 -9.95 -11.20 -6.06
N SER A 48 -9.67 -10.08 -6.76
CA SER A 48 -10.61 -8.98 -6.89
C SER A 48 -11.72 -9.34 -7.88
N ARG A 49 -12.94 -8.92 -7.56
CA ARG A 49 -14.04 -8.96 -8.54
C ARG A 49 -13.96 -7.67 -9.36
N LEU A 50 -13.87 -7.82 -10.67
CA LEU A 50 -14.02 -6.70 -11.59
C LEU A 50 -15.51 -6.59 -11.90
N ASP A 51 -16.11 -5.45 -11.63
CA ASP A 51 -17.45 -5.15 -12.15
C ASP A 51 -17.32 -4.89 -13.66
N ASP A 52 -18.22 -5.49 -14.45
CA ASP A 52 -18.21 -5.38 -15.93
C ASP A 52 -18.31 -3.90 -16.38
N GLU A 53 -18.95 -3.04 -15.60
CA GLU A 53 -18.98 -1.58 -15.84
C GLU A 53 -17.59 -0.91 -15.77
N GLY A 54 -16.62 -1.53 -15.11
CA GLY A 54 -15.24 -1.03 -15.03
C GLY A 54 -14.43 -1.26 -16.28
N LEU A 55 -14.87 -2.11 -17.20
CA LEU A 55 -14.17 -2.46 -18.43
C LEU A 55 -14.49 -1.52 -19.60
N GLU A 56 -15.62 -0.81 -19.55
CA GLU A 56 -16.04 0.10 -20.64
C GLU A 56 -15.23 1.40 -20.71
N ASN A 57 -14.48 1.75 -19.67
CA ASN A 57 -13.66 2.96 -19.62
C ASN A 57 -12.18 2.72 -19.96
N GLU A 58 -11.85 1.75 -20.82
CA GLU A 58 -10.46 1.47 -21.20
C GLU A 58 -9.77 2.65 -21.91
N GLU A 59 -10.51 3.48 -22.61
CA GLU A 59 -9.94 4.67 -23.31
C GLU A 59 -9.49 5.76 -22.34
N GLU A 60 -10.19 6.00 -21.25
CA GLU A 60 -9.77 6.96 -20.21
C GLU A 60 -8.54 6.48 -19.44
N ARG A 61 -8.36 5.17 -19.27
CA ARG A 61 -7.19 4.59 -18.59
C ARG A 61 -5.91 4.73 -19.41
N ARG A 62 -6.00 4.82 -20.75
CA ARG A 62 -4.86 4.98 -21.66
C ARG A 62 -4.25 6.38 -21.63
N SER A 63 -4.94 7.39 -21.13
CA SER A 63 -4.45 8.77 -21.06
C SER A 63 -3.63 9.09 -19.81
N SER A 64 -3.43 8.12 -18.92
CA SER A 64 -2.59 8.31 -17.74
C SER A 64 -1.14 8.52 -18.15
N ILE A 65 -0.54 9.63 -17.70
CA ILE A 65 0.81 10.15 -17.99
C ILE A 65 1.96 9.15 -17.67
N PHE A 66 1.65 8.02 -17.09
CA PHE A 66 2.61 6.95 -16.79
C PHE A 66 2.59 5.90 -17.90
N THR A 67 3.29 6.18 -19.01
CA THR A 67 3.55 5.24 -20.10
C THR A 67 4.54 4.13 -19.69
N ARG A 68 4.19 3.32 -18.73
CA ARG A 68 4.70 1.97 -18.64
C ARG A 68 3.74 1.09 -19.44
N LYS A 69 4.25 0.15 -20.25
CA LYS A 69 3.46 -0.84 -20.95
C LYS A 69 2.44 -1.40 -19.95
N GLN A 70 1.18 -0.99 -20.10
CA GLN A 70 0.12 -1.48 -19.21
C GLN A 70 -0.07 -2.96 -19.54
N PRO A 71 -0.30 -3.80 -18.55
CA PRO A 71 -0.60 -5.20 -18.78
C PRO A 71 -1.88 -5.29 -19.62
N ASP A 72 -1.84 -6.13 -20.65
CA ASP A 72 -2.95 -6.29 -21.58
C ASP A 72 -4.06 -7.20 -21.00
N THR A 73 -3.74 -7.95 -19.93
CA THR A 73 -4.66 -8.86 -19.26
C THR A 73 -4.65 -8.68 -17.74
N VAL A 74 -5.72 -9.15 -17.09
CA VAL A 74 -5.83 -9.15 -15.62
C VAL A 74 -4.78 -10.06 -14.99
N GLU A 75 -4.45 -11.16 -15.66
CA GLU A 75 -3.42 -12.11 -15.23
C GLU A 75 -2.04 -11.45 -15.22
N GLU A 76 -1.66 -10.75 -16.29
CA GLU A 76 -0.39 -10.01 -16.34
C GLU A 76 -0.33 -8.91 -15.26
N MET A 77 -1.45 -8.22 -15.02
CA MET A 77 -1.56 -7.24 -13.95
C MET A 77 -1.34 -7.89 -12.57
N ALA A 78 -1.94 -9.06 -12.35
CA ALA A 78 -1.80 -9.79 -11.10
C ALA A 78 -0.36 -10.28 -10.87
N GLU A 79 0.31 -10.78 -11.89
CA GLU A 79 1.71 -11.18 -11.83
C GLU A 79 2.63 -10.00 -11.58
N GLN A 80 2.50 -8.90 -12.32
CA GLN A 80 3.28 -7.69 -12.11
C GLN A 80 3.07 -7.11 -10.71
N PHE A 81 1.83 -7.14 -10.20
CA PHE A 81 1.53 -6.70 -8.85
C PHE A 81 2.21 -7.60 -7.81
N LYS A 82 2.16 -8.89 -7.99
CA LYS A 82 2.74 -9.88 -7.10
C LYS A 82 4.26 -9.78 -7.06
N ASP A 83 4.90 -9.76 -8.22
CA ASP A 83 6.37 -9.73 -8.34
C ASP A 83 6.95 -8.37 -7.96
N GLY A 84 6.20 -7.31 -8.21
CA GLY A 84 6.59 -5.95 -7.88
C GLY A 84 6.53 -5.61 -6.40
N GLY A 85 5.91 -6.43 -5.54
CA GLY A 85 5.71 -6.15 -4.12
C GLY A 85 6.75 -6.78 -3.19
N MET A 86 6.68 -6.37 -1.92
CA MET A 86 7.42 -7.08 -0.87
C MET A 86 6.81 -8.46 -0.66
N HIS A 87 7.64 -9.48 -0.48
CA HIS A 87 7.14 -10.84 -0.19
C HIS A 87 6.26 -10.85 1.08
N PRO A 88 5.09 -11.50 1.07
CA PRO A 88 4.14 -11.50 2.20
C PRO A 88 4.72 -11.97 3.52
N SER A 89 5.61 -12.98 3.52
CA SER A 89 6.25 -13.47 4.74
C SER A 89 7.15 -12.41 5.39
N LYS A 90 7.85 -11.59 4.58
CA LYS A 90 8.65 -10.47 5.08
C LYS A 90 7.77 -9.38 5.67
N ALA A 91 6.63 -9.10 5.04
CA ALA A 91 5.64 -8.16 5.57
C ALA A 91 5.11 -8.65 6.92
N ALA A 92 4.76 -9.93 7.04
CA ALA A 92 4.33 -10.55 8.31
C ALA A 92 5.38 -10.42 9.42
N GLN A 93 6.65 -10.66 9.12
CA GLN A 93 7.75 -10.49 10.10
C GLN A 93 7.85 -9.04 10.60
N ILE A 94 7.67 -8.06 9.72
CA ILE A 94 7.68 -6.63 10.09
C ILE A 94 6.51 -6.33 11.02
N ILE A 95 5.31 -6.85 10.73
CA ILE A 95 4.13 -6.70 11.58
C ILE A 95 4.40 -7.28 12.97
N LEU A 96 4.81 -8.54 13.06
CA LEU A 96 5.08 -9.22 14.34
C LEU A 96 6.15 -8.49 15.15
N LYS A 97 7.21 -8.00 14.49
CA LYS A 97 8.24 -7.20 15.15
C LYS A 97 7.69 -5.85 15.64
N GLY A 98 6.75 -5.26 14.92
CA GLY A 98 6.07 -4.03 15.33
C GLY A 98 5.18 -4.24 16.55
N VAL A 99 4.40 -5.32 16.54
CA VAL A 99 3.54 -5.74 17.66
C VAL A 99 4.38 -6.01 18.92
N LYS A 100 5.44 -6.83 18.80
CA LYS A 100 6.37 -7.12 19.93
C LYS A 100 7.00 -5.85 20.53
N LYS A 101 7.14 -4.78 19.75
CA LYS A 101 7.67 -3.48 20.19
C LYS A 101 6.57 -2.49 20.60
N ASN A 102 5.35 -2.94 20.71
CA ASN A 102 4.17 -2.11 21.03
C ASN A 102 4.07 -0.83 20.17
N LYS A 103 4.30 -0.95 18.85
CA LYS A 103 4.19 0.20 17.94
C LYS A 103 2.73 0.44 17.57
N ARG A 104 2.18 1.59 17.90
CA ARG A 104 0.81 1.98 17.50
C ARG A 104 0.61 1.98 15.98
N ARG A 105 1.62 2.42 15.21
CA ARG A 105 1.62 2.42 13.74
C ARG A 105 2.77 1.57 13.21
N ILE A 106 2.45 0.62 12.36
CA ILE A 106 3.41 -0.30 11.74
C ILE A 106 3.41 -0.06 10.24
N PHE A 107 4.49 0.51 9.72
CA PHE A 107 4.66 0.78 8.29
C PHE A 107 5.44 -0.34 7.63
N ILE A 108 4.90 -0.87 6.51
CA ILE A 108 5.53 -1.91 5.72
C ILE A 108 6.01 -1.31 4.41
N GLY A 109 7.33 -1.35 4.19
CA GLY A 109 7.98 -0.76 3.02
C GLY A 109 8.43 0.68 3.24
N LEU A 110 9.25 1.17 2.33
CA LEU A 110 9.71 2.56 2.33
C LEU A 110 8.65 3.49 1.73
N ASP A 111 7.88 2.98 0.79
CA ASP A 111 6.78 3.66 0.11
C ASP A 111 5.72 4.17 1.11
N SER A 112 5.26 3.29 2.02
CA SER A 112 4.29 3.67 3.06
C SER A 112 4.84 4.73 4.02
N LYS A 113 6.14 4.65 4.38
CA LYS A 113 6.79 5.63 5.25
C LYS A 113 6.95 6.99 4.57
N LEU A 114 7.37 6.99 3.30
CA LEU A 114 7.54 8.22 2.53
C LEU A 114 6.20 8.92 2.30
N LEU A 115 5.14 8.15 2.02
CA LEU A 115 3.81 8.71 1.87
C LEU A 115 3.33 9.36 3.15
N GLU A 116 3.43 8.68 4.29
CA GLU A 116 3.04 9.22 5.59
C GLU A 116 3.84 10.50 5.92
N LEU A 117 5.15 10.48 5.69
CA LEU A 117 6.01 11.64 5.93
C LEU A 117 5.63 12.82 5.02
N SER A 118 5.40 12.56 3.74
CA SER A 118 5.01 13.61 2.78
C SER A 118 3.67 14.25 3.12
N GLN A 119 2.69 13.46 3.59
CA GLN A 119 1.40 13.96 4.04
C GLN A 119 1.53 14.84 5.30
N ARG A 120 2.46 14.53 6.20
CA ARG A 120 2.70 15.32 7.42
C ARG A 120 3.37 16.66 7.14
N ILE A 121 4.38 16.66 6.26
CA ILE A 121 5.15 17.87 5.95
C ILE A 121 4.38 18.76 4.98
N PHE A 122 3.70 18.17 4.00
CA PHE A 122 3.01 18.89 2.93
C PHE A 122 1.54 18.48 2.81
N PRO A 123 0.68 18.71 3.81
CA PRO A 123 -0.68 18.18 3.85
C PRO A 123 -1.52 18.58 2.63
N ASN A 124 -1.30 19.78 2.08
CA ASN A 124 -2.05 20.30 0.93
C ASN A 124 -1.38 20.07 -0.44
N LYS A 125 -0.11 19.65 -0.45
CA LYS A 125 0.70 19.57 -1.69
C LYS A 125 1.30 18.18 -1.93
N TYR A 126 1.15 17.22 -1.00
CA TYR A 126 1.79 15.89 -1.10
C TYR A 126 1.43 15.17 -2.39
N HIS A 127 0.20 15.35 -2.92
CA HIS A 127 -0.24 14.75 -4.17
C HIS A 127 0.59 15.22 -5.37
N ARG A 128 1.11 16.47 -5.36
CA ARG A 128 1.99 17.00 -6.40
C ARG A 128 3.41 16.46 -6.28
N LEU A 129 3.84 16.10 -5.07
CA LEU A 129 5.17 15.57 -4.79
C LEU A 129 5.23 14.04 -4.97
N TRP A 130 4.06 13.38 -4.98
CA TRP A 130 3.94 11.94 -5.11
C TRP A 130 4.72 11.34 -6.31
N PRO A 131 4.64 11.86 -7.53
CA PRO A 131 5.40 11.36 -8.67
C PRO A 131 6.92 11.40 -8.44
N PHE A 132 7.43 12.46 -7.81
CA PHE A 132 8.86 12.62 -7.54
C PHE A 132 9.41 11.57 -6.56
N PHE A 133 8.60 11.11 -5.63
CA PHE A 133 8.98 10.06 -4.68
C PHE A 133 8.79 8.65 -5.25
N MET A 134 7.74 8.44 -6.03
CA MET A 134 7.39 7.11 -6.54
C MET A 134 8.21 6.71 -7.77
N ILE A 135 8.51 7.65 -8.68
CA ILE A 135 9.28 7.35 -9.89
C ILE A 135 10.67 6.79 -9.57
N PRO A 136 11.50 7.43 -8.71
CA PRO A 136 12.80 6.86 -8.34
C PRO A 136 12.67 5.51 -7.64
N LEU A 137 11.68 5.35 -6.75
CA LEU A 137 11.47 4.10 -6.02
C LEU A 137 11.13 2.94 -6.97
N MET A 138 10.34 3.21 -8.01
CA MET A 138 10.01 2.24 -9.06
C MET A 138 11.23 1.89 -9.92
N ILE A 139 12.05 2.87 -10.31
CA ILE A 139 13.25 2.67 -11.14
C ILE A 139 14.32 1.88 -10.39
N PHE A 140 14.56 2.18 -9.10
CA PHE A 140 15.55 1.46 -8.30
C PHE A 140 15.13 0.01 -7.99
N ARG A 141 13.83 -0.29 -7.99
CA ARG A 141 13.32 -1.63 -7.75
C ARG A 141 13.55 -2.57 -8.93
N ASP A 142 13.46 -2.06 -10.15
CA ASP A 142 13.63 -2.86 -11.37
C ASP A 142 15.10 -3.26 -11.65
N LYS A 143 16.06 -2.73 -10.87
CA LYS A 143 17.50 -3.02 -11.04
C LYS A 143 18.04 -4.15 -10.14
N LYS A 144 17.24 -4.78 -9.31
CA LYS A 144 17.69 -5.97 -8.58
C LYS A 144 17.42 -7.21 -9.42
N PRO A 145 18.45 -7.87 -9.98
CA PRO A 145 18.28 -9.18 -10.59
C PRO A 145 17.82 -10.16 -9.52
N LEU A 146 16.84 -10.98 -9.87
CA LEU A 146 16.47 -12.18 -9.10
C LEU A 146 17.75 -12.99 -8.87
N LYS A 147 18.26 -12.99 -7.64
CA LYS A 147 19.22 -14.01 -7.24
C LYS A 147 18.44 -15.31 -7.22
N SER A 148 18.80 -16.20 -8.18
CA SER A 148 18.42 -17.59 -8.15
C SER A 148 18.76 -18.13 -6.77
N LEU A 149 17.76 -18.61 -6.06
CA LEU A 149 17.93 -19.46 -4.90
C LEU A 149 18.11 -20.85 -5.44
N ASP A 150 19.38 -21.25 -5.67
CA ASP A 150 19.82 -22.62 -5.70
C ASP A 150 19.88 -23.14 -4.26
#